data_58f46aff8d7f3b3c565dc6828dd81316
#
_entry.id   58f46aff8d7f3b3c565dc6828dd81316
#
_cell.length_a   1.000
_cell.length_b   1.000
_cell.length_c   1.000
_cell.angle_alpha   90.00
_cell.angle_beta   90.00
_cell.angle_gamma   90.00
#
_symmetry.space_group_name_H-M   'P 1'
#
loop_
_entity.id
_entity.type
_entity.pdbx_description
1 polymer ?
#
loop_
_entity_poly.entity_id
_entity_poly.type
_entity_poly.pdbx_seq_one_letter_code
_entity_poly.pdbx_strand_id
1 'polypeptide(L)'
;MLCNMMQAQEIKKIKIVELEKTIKESSHPMIISFWATYCVPCLEEMPYFHEMIAKYKDKGLKLLLVSLDLQEAYPKQIISVAGKVKLTAPIVWLDETDADYFCPKIDSSWSGGLPSTLFINNKTGYRRFYEDEVSRENLEKEIKAMLNLQ
;
A
#
# COMPACT_ATOMS: atom_id res chain seq x y z
N MET A 1 -21.17 26.23 15.44
CA MET A 1 -20.00 26.05 14.58
C MET A 1 -19.26 24.80 15.04
N LEU A 2 -19.50 23.68 14.39
CA LEU A 2 -18.74 22.45 14.63
C LEU A 2 -17.40 22.60 13.89
N CYS A 3 -16.33 22.85 14.62
CA CYS A 3 -14.98 22.81 14.11
C CYS A 3 -14.68 21.35 13.77
N ASN A 4 -14.77 21.00 12.50
CA ASN A 4 -14.34 19.71 11.99
C ASN A 4 -12.81 19.73 12.11
N MET A 5 -12.28 19.28 13.25
CA MET A 5 -10.86 18.98 13.38
C MET A 5 -10.59 17.84 12.41
N MET A 6 -10.07 18.16 11.22
CA MET A 6 -9.43 17.17 10.35
C MET A 6 -8.32 16.56 11.20
N GLN A 7 -8.60 15.38 11.73
CA GLN A 7 -7.60 14.61 12.46
C GLN A 7 -6.50 14.26 11.47
N ALA A 8 -5.32 14.84 11.69
CA ALA A 8 -4.16 14.54 10.86
C ALA A 8 -3.92 13.03 10.89
N GLN A 9 -3.72 12.43 9.70
CA GLN A 9 -3.48 11.00 9.56
C GLN A 9 -2.21 10.63 10.36
N GLU A 10 -2.35 9.69 11.29
CA GLU A 10 -1.21 9.16 12.04
C GLU A 10 -0.48 8.13 11.17
N ILE A 11 0.86 8.27 11.08
CA ILE A 11 1.71 7.32 10.36
C ILE A 11 2.37 6.40 11.37
N LYS A 12 1.92 5.16 11.42
CA LYS A 12 2.50 4.15 12.32
C LYS A 12 3.86 3.69 11.76
N LYS A 13 4.88 3.68 12.63
CA LYS A 13 6.18 3.06 12.35
C LYS A 13 6.10 1.56 12.60
N ILE A 14 6.55 0.75 11.64
CA ILE A 14 6.58 -0.71 11.76
C ILE A 14 7.89 -1.30 11.25
N LYS A 15 8.23 -2.49 11.73
CA LYS A 15 9.31 -3.33 11.21
C LYS A 15 8.76 -4.34 10.20
N ILE A 16 9.66 -4.91 9.40
CA ILE A 16 9.25 -5.89 8.38
C ILE A 16 8.51 -7.08 8.98
N VAL A 17 8.90 -7.54 10.16
CA VAL A 17 8.25 -8.67 10.83
C VAL A 17 6.79 -8.37 11.20
N GLU A 18 6.48 -7.13 11.52
CA GLU A 18 5.10 -6.69 11.78
C GLU A 18 4.29 -6.63 10.49
N LEU A 19 4.92 -6.18 9.38
CA LEU A 19 4.28 -6.17 8.08
C LEU A 19 3.99 -7.58 7.58
N GLU A 20 4.95 -8.50 7.69
CA GLU A 20 4.75 -9.92 7.35
C GLU A 20 3.58 -10.52 8.13
N LYS A 21 3.51 -10.22 9.43
CA LYS A 21 2.40 -10.67 10.28
C LYS A 21 1.06 -10.11 9.80
N THR A 22 1.00 -8.81 9.51
CA THR A 22 -0.20 -8.16 8.98
C THR A 22 -0.67 -8.80 7.68
N ILE A 23 0.24 -9.08 6.77
CA ILE A 23 -0.05 -9.74 5.50
C ILE A 23 -0.57 -11.16 5.74
N LYS A 24 0.14 -11.95 6.55
CA LYS A 24 -0.18 -13.35 6.83
C LYS A 24 -1.53 -13.52 7.55
N GLU A 25 -1.85 -12.62 8.46
CA GLU A 25 -3.04 -12.71 9.31
C GLU A 25 -4.26 -11.97 8.72
N SER A 26 -4.12 -11.33 7.56
CA SER A 26 -5.24 -10.61 6.95
C SER A 26 -6.41 -11.56 6.65
N SER A 27 -7.58 -11.23 7.20
CA SER A 27 -8.85 -11.89 6.90
C SER A 27 -9.58 -11.26 5.70
N HIS A 28 -9.05 -10.17 5.17
CA HIS A 28 -9.60 -9.43 4.03
C HIS A 28 -8.69 -9.56 2.81
N PRO A 29 -9.26 -9.52 1.59
CA PRO A 29 -8.45 -9.25 0.41
C PRO A 29 -7.78 -7.89 0.57
N MET A 30 -6.48 -7.82 0.30
CA MET A 30 -5.68 -6.63 0.57
C MET A 30 -4.75 -6.31 -0.58
N ILE A 31 -4.65 -5.02 -0.88
CA ILE A 31 -3.62 -4.45 -1.74
C ILE A 31 -2.62 -3.74 -0.84
N ILE A 32 -1.34 -4.09 -0.97
CA ILE A 32 -0.26 -3.41 -0.27
C ILE A 32 0.56 -2.67 -1.33
N SER A 33 0.53 -1.33 -1.27
CA SER A 33 1.29 -0.48 -2.18
C SER A 33 2.53 0.06 -1.47
N PHE A 34 3.70 -0.28 -1.99
CA PHE A 34 4.98 0.25 -1.54
C PHE A 34 5.29 1.52 -2.33
N TRP A 35 5.54 2.61 -1.63
CA TRP A 35 5.70 3.94 -2.21
C TRP A 35 6.69 4.79 -1.41
N ALA A 36 7.02 5.96 -1.94
CA ALA A 36 7.76 6.99 -1.23
C ALA A 36 7.31 8.38 -1.70
N THR A 37 7.54 9.38 -0.88
CA THR A 37 7.12 10.76 -1.17
C THR A 37 7.81 11.36 -2.40
N TYR A 38 8.99 10.87 -2.75
CA TYR A 38 9.76 11.29 -3.92
C TYR A 38 9.47 10.46 -5.18
N CYS A 39 8.63 9.44 -5.07
CA CYS A 39 8.32 8.55 -6.18
C CYS A 39 7.12 9.08 -6.97
N VAL A 40 7.37 9.83 -8.04
CA VAL A 40 6.33 10.42 -8.89
C VAL A 40 5.38 9.35 -9.45
N PRO A 41 5.85 8.25 -10.07
CA PRO A 41 4.96 7.20 -10.57
C PRO A 41 4.08 6.57 -9.48
N CYS A 42 4.59 6.45 -8.25
CA CYS A 42 3.78 5.98 -7.13
C CYS A 42 2.59 6.90 -6.87
N LEU A 43 2.82 8.20 -6.87
CA LEU A 43 1.79 9.20 -6.61
C LEU A 43 0.76 9.27 -7.76
N GLU A 44 1.19 9.04 -8.99
CA GLU A 44 0.32 9.06 -10.17
C GLU A 44 -0.68 7.91 -10.19
N GLU A 45 -0.35 6.74 -9.65
CA GLU A 45 -1.28 5.60 -9.59
C GLU A 45 -2.23 5.63 -8.38
N MET A 46 -1.95 6.40 -7.33
CA MET A 46 -2.75 6.44 -6.10
C MET A 46 -4.24 6.76 -6.30
N PRO A 47 -4.65 7.69 -7.19
CA PRO A 47 -6.06 7.93 -7.45
C PRO A 47 -6.81 6.68 -7.92
N TYR A 48 -6.17 5.84 -8.73
CA TYR A 48 -6.78 4.59 -9.22
C TYR A 48 -6.98 3.57 -8.11
N PHE A 49 -6.00 3.46 -7.20
CA PHE A 49 -6.11 2.58 -6.03
C PHE A 49 -7.29 3.00 -5.15
N HIS A 50 -7.40 4.29 -4.84
CA HIS A 50 -8.49 4.81 -4.02
C HIS A 50 -9.87 4.64 -4.69
N GLU A 51 -9.96 4.84 -6.01
CA GLU A 51 -11.16 4.58 -6.80
C GLU A 51 -11.60 3.12 -6.69
N MET A 52 -10.65 2.20 -6.84
CA MET A 52 -10.93 0.75 -6.78
C MET A 52 -11.33 0.31 -5.37
N ILE A 53 -10.72 0.86 -4.33
CA ILE A 53 -11.12 0.59 -2.95
C ILE A 53 -12.58 1.01 -2.71
N ALA A 54 -12.99 2.17 -3.20
CA ALA A 54 -14.37 2.62 -3.11
C ALA A 54 -15.31 1.71 -3.91
N LYS A 55 -14.92 1.31 -5.12
CA LYS A 55 -15.71 0.45 -6.00
C LYS A 55 -15.98 -0.94 -5.42
N TYR A 56 -14.97 -1.53 -4.78
CA TYR A 56 -15.04 -2.90 -4.23
C TYR A 56 -15.15 -2.94 -2.70
N LYS A 57 -15.60 -1.86 -2.11
CA LYS A 57 -15.76 -1.74 -0.65
C LYS A 57 -16.64 -2.82 -0.05
N ASP A 58 -17.74 -3.17 -0.72
CA ASP A 58 -18.68 -4.21 -0.31
C ASP A 58 -18.09 -5.63 -0.36
N LYS A 59 -16.98 -5.83 -1.07
CA LYS A 59 -16.22 -7.08 -1.10
C LYS A 59 -15.16 -7.19 -0.01
N GLY A 60 -15.07 -6.20 0.87
CA GLY A 60 -14.10 -6.17 1.97
C GLY A 60 -12.68 -5.85 1.55
N LEU A 61 -12.47 -5.35 0.31
CA LEU A 61 -11.15 -4.99 -0.19
C LEU A 61 -10.51 -3.87 0.66
N LYS A 62 -9.27 -4.09 1.08
CA LYS A 62 -8.47 -3.14 1.87
C LYS A 62 -7.24 -2.69 1.10
N LEU A 63 -6.80 -1.46 1.38
CA LEU A 63 -5.55 -0.90 0.87
C LEU A 63 -4.67 -0.51 2.05
N LEU A 64 -3.43 -0.94 2.03
CA LEU A 64 -2.39 -0.50 2.96
C LEU A 64 -1.27 0.17 2.16
N LEU A 65 -0.94 1.41 2.51
CA LEU A 65 0.16 2.15 1.91
C LEU A 65 1.39 2.01 2.81
N VAL A 66 2.47 1.46 2.27
CA VAL A 66 3.73 1.24 3.00
C VAL A 66 4.78 2.19 2.44
N SER A 67 5.13 3.22 3.21
CA SER A 67 6.18 4.17 2.84
C SER A 67 7.56 3.54 3.05
N LEU A 68 8.41 3.67 2.04
CA LEU A 68 9.84 3.34 2.09
C LEU A 68 10.72 4.59 2.15
N ASP A 69 10.14 5.73 2.56
CA ASP A 69 10.91 6.95 2.77
C ASP A 69 12.03 6.75 3.78
N LEU A 70 13.07 7.56 3.66
CA LEU A 70 14.14 7.61 4.65
C LEU A 70 13.63 8.20 5.98
N GLN A 71 14.35 7.92 7.05
CA GLN A 71 13.97 8.34 8.40
C GLN A 71 13.71 9.84 8.53
N GLU A 72 14.43 10.66 7.77
CA GLU A 72 14.31 12.12 7.79
C GLU A 72 12.95 12.62 7.31
N ALA A 73 12.27 11.83 6.46
CA ALA A 73 10.94 12.16 5.97
C ALA A 73 9.82 11.76 6.94
N TYR A 74 10.11 10.87 7.89
CA TYR A 74 9.14 10.37 8.85
C TYR A 74 9.04 11.29 10.08
N PRO A 75 7.85 11.65 10.55
CA PRO A 75 6.55 11.43 9.86
C PRO A 75 6.11 12.64 9.00
N LYS A 76 6.73 13.80 9.15
CA LYS A 76 6.21 15.09 8.66
C LYS A 76 6.07 15.19 7.15
N GLN A 77 7.09 14.77 6.41
CA GLN A 77 7.05 14.83 4.95
C GLN A 77 6.03 13.84 4.39
N ILE A 78 5.93 12.65 4.95
CA ILE A 78 4.94 11.65 4.56
C ILE A 78 3.52 12.21 4.75
N ILE A 79 3.24 12.80 5.91
CA ILE A 79 1.94 13.45 6.21
C ILE A 79 1.65 14.57 5.23
N SER A 80 2.65 15.42 4.95
CA SER A 80 2.51 16.55 4.03
C SER A 80 2.15 16.11 2.61
N VAL A 81 2.88 15.14 2.07
CA VAL A 81 2.64 14.63 0.72
C VAL A 81 1.30 13.87 0.66
N ALA A 82 1.00 13.03 1.66
CA ALA A 82 -0.26 12.31 1.75
C ALA A 82 -1.46 13.29 1.72
N GLY A 83 -1.35 14.42 2.41
CA GLY A 83 -2.39 15.45 2.39
C GLY A 83 -2.54 16.13 1.03
N LYS A 84 -1.43 16.45 0.38
CA LYS A 84 -1.43 17.09 -0.95
C LYS A 84 -2.05 16.23 -2.04
N VAL A 85 -1.77 14.93 -2.02
CA VAL A 85 -2.31 13.97 -3.01
C VAL A 85 -3.55 13.25 -2.51
N LYS A 86 -4.10 13.68 -1.37
CA LYS A 86 -5.38 13.20 -0.81
C LYS A 86 -5.42 11.69 -0.56
N LEU A 87 -4.35 11.13 0.00
CA LEU A 87 -4.33 9.74 0.44
C LEU A 87 -5.20 9.57 1.68
N THR A 88 -6.17 8.68 1.62
CA THR A 88 -7.11 8.39 2.72
C THR A 88 -6.96 6.97 3.27
N ALA A 89 -6.30 6.08 2.53
CA ALA A 89 -5.98 4.74 3.02
C ALA A 89 -4.98 4.80 4.18
N PRO A 90 -4.97 3.79 5.07
CA PRO A 90 -3.96 3.71 6.12
C PRO A 90 -2.54 3.71 5.57
N ILE A 91 -1.66 4.47 6.20
CA ILE A 91 -0.25 4.56 5.85
C ILE A 91 0.58 4.06 7.03
N VAL A 92 1.55 3.21 6.74
CA VAL A 92 2.61 2.84 7.66
C VAL A 92 3.95 3.23 7.07
N TRP A 93 4.91 3.54 7.93
CA TRP A 93 6.30 3.74 7.52
C TRP A 93 7.12 2.49 7.90
N LEU A 94 7.78 1.88 6.90
CA LEU A 94 8.65 0.73 7.11
C LEU A 94 10.02 1.20 7.58
N ASP A 95 10.28 1.02 8.88
CA ASP A 95 11.55 1.38 9.54
C ASP A 95 12.59 0.29 9.31
N GLU A 96 13.04 0.17 8.07
CA GLU A 96 14.09 -0.76 7.64
C GLU A 96 15.06 -0.03 6.70
N THR A 97 16.35 -0.37 6.81
CA THR A 97 17.41 0.26 6.02
C THR A 97 18.10 -0.70 5.06
N ASP A 98 17.90 -1.99 5.23
CA ASP A 98 18.54 -3.05 4.45
C ASP A 98 17.52 -3.71 3.52
N ALA A 99 17.50 -3.30 2.25
CA ALA A 99 16.61 -3.84 1.23
C ALA A 99 16.88 -5.33 0.97
N ASP A 100 18.12 -5.78 1.05
CA ASP A 100 18.46 -7.20 0.89
C ASP A 100 17.87 -8.07 2.00
N TYR A 101 17.58 -7.46 3.16
CA TYR A 101 16.93 -8.12 4.26
C TYR A 101 15.39 -8.11 4.13
N PHE A 102 14.78 -6.97 3.84
CA PHE A 102 13.32 -6.87 3.90
C PHE A 102 12.61 -7.22 2.59
N CYS A 103 13.19 -6.92 1.41
CA CYS A 103 12.53 -7.19 0.15
C CYS A 103 12.17 -8.68 -0.06
N PRO A 104 13.09 -9.65 0.18
CA PRO A 104 12.77 -11.07 0.00
C PRO A 104 11.68 -11.60 0.93
N LYS A 105 11.42 -10.91 2.04
CA LYS A 105 10.33 -11.26 2.97
C LYS A 105 8.95 -10.92 2.41
N ILE A 106 8.89 -10.01 1.46
CA ILE A 106 7.66 -9.65 0.75
C ILE A 106 7.54 -10.51 -0.51
N ASP A 107 8.55 -10.46 -1.37
CA ASP A 107 8.63 -11.29 -2.58
C ASP A 107 10.09 -11.50 -2.98
N SER A 108 10.43 -12.73 -3.35
CA SER A 108 11.80 -13.10 -3.72
C SER A 108 12.30 -12.38 -4.98
N SER A 109 11.39 -11.89 -5.83
CA SER A 109 11.72 -11.15 -7.05
C SER A 109 11.91 -9.66 -6.83
N TRP A 110 11.56 -9.14 -5.64
CA TRP A 110 11.60 -7.69 -5.39
C TRP A 110 13.04 -7.19 -5.22
N SER A 111 13.45 -6.27 -6.09
CA SER A 111 14.77 -5.64 -6.04
C SER A 111 14.83 -4.34 -5.22
N GLY A 112 13.69 -3.91 -4.66
CA GLY A 112 13.57 -2.65 -3.93
C GLY A 112 13.06 -1.49 -4.79
N GLY A 113 12.69 -1.75 -6.06
CA GLY A 113 12.14 -0.75 -6.95
C GLY A 113 10.74 -0.26 -6.51
N LEU A 114 10.43 0.99 -6.86
CA LEU A 114 9.14 1.62 -6.60
C LEU A 114 8.56 2.23 -7.88
N PRO A 115 7.23 2.19 -8.05
CA PRO A 115 6.26 1.54 -7.17
C PRO A 115 6.35 0.03 -7.20
N SER A 116 5.90 -0.62 -6.13
CA SER A 116 5.70 -2.06 -6.08
C SER A 116 4.37 -2.36 -5.37
N THR A 117 3.69 -3.39 -5.82
CA THR A 117 2.35 -3.71 -5.31
C THR A 117 2.20 -5.21 -5.07
N LEU A 118 1.71 -5.56 -3.89
CA LEU A 118 1.36 -6.91 -3.50
C LEU A 118 -0.16 -7.04 -3.38
N PHE A 119 -0.72 -8.02 -4.07
CA PHE A 119 -2.14 -8.40 -4.00
C PHE A 119 -2.28 -9.71 -3.26
N ILE A 120 -3.09 -9.75 -2.21
CA ILE A 120 -3.32 -10.97 -1.42
C ILE A 120 -4.80 -11.19 -1.13
N ASN A 121 -5.18 -12.47 -1.11
CA ASN A 121 -6.43 -12.94 -0.52
C ASN A 121 -6.14 -14.29 0.15
N ASN A 122 -5.93 -14.27 1.46
CA ASN A 122 -5.55 -15.46 2.22
C ASN A 122 -6.64 -16.53 2.25
N LYS A 123 -7.91 -16.15 2.04
CA LYS A 123 -9.03 -17.11 1.98
C LYS A 123 -8.95 -18.01 0.75
N THR A 124 -8.38 -17.50 -0.34
CA THR A 124 -8.28 -18.22 -1.61
C THR A 124 -6.84 -18.65 -1.93
N GLY A 125 -5.87 -18.21 -1.14
CA GLY A 125 -4.45 -18.41 -1.42
C GLY A 125 -3.91 -17.53 -2.56
N TYR A 126 -4.68 -16.50 -2.95
CA TYR A 126 -4.24 -15.59 -4.00
C TYR A 126 -3.07 -14.72 -3.53
N ARG A 127 -2.00 -14.66 -4.34
CA ARG A 127 -0.84 -13.81 -4.09
C ARG A 127 -0.18 -13.44 -5.42
N ARG A 128 -0.06 -12.14 -5.70
CA ARG A 128 0.63 -11.59 -6.89
C ARG A 128 1.41 -10.37 -6.50
N PHE A 129 2.62 -10.26 -7.04
CA PHE A 129 3.53 -9.15 -6.80
C PHE A 129 3.95 -8.50 -8.12
N TYR A 130 3.99 -7.18 -8.13
CA TYR A 130 4.46 -6.38 -9.27
C TYR A 130 5.48 -5.36 -8.79
N GLU A 131 6.64 -5.32 -9.44
CA GLU A 131 7.65 -4.28 -9.24
C GLU A 131 7.64 -3.31 -10.42
N ASP A 132 6.52 -2.61 -10.62
CA ASP A 132 6.33 -1.60 -11.65
C ASP A 132 5.00 -0.87 -11.40
N GLU A 133 4.77 0.21 -12.14
CA GLU A 133 3.46 0.84 -12.19
C GLU A 133 2.38 -0.15 -12.65
N VAL A 134 1.24 -0.08 -11.98
CA VAL A 134 0.06 -0.85 -12.38
C VAL A 134 -0.92 0.12 -13.04
N SER A 135 -1.23 -0.11 -14.33
CA SER A 135 -2.23 0.69 -15.01
C SER A 135 -3.62 0.49 -14.38
N ARG A 136 -4.50 1.48 -14.54
CA ARG A 136 -5.89 1.38 -14.03
C ARG A 136 -6.60 0.11 -14.50
N GLU A 137 -6.43 -0.25 -15.77
CA GLU A 137 -7.02 -1.47 -16.36
C GLU A 137 -6.45 -2.74 -15.72
N ASN A 138 -5.13 -2.82 -15.60
CA ASN A 138 -4.48 -3.98 -14.99
C ASN A 138 -4.80 -4.09 -13.50
N LEU A 139 -4.90 -2.96 -12.80
CA LEU A 139 -5.30 -2.94 -11.40
C LEU A 139 -6.70 -3.56 -11.21
N GLU A 140 -7.68 -3.14 -12.00
CA GLU A 140 -9.03 -3.70 -11.91
C GLU A 140 -9.09 -5.18 -12.29
N LYS A 141 -8.36 -5.57 -13.33
CA LYS A 141 -8.23 -6.98 -13.73
C LYS A 141 -7.66 -7.84 -12.60
N GLU A 142 -6.62 -7.34 -11.92
CA GLU A 142 -6.00 -8.04 -10.80
C GLU A 142 -6.93 -8.15 -9.60
N ILE A 143 -7.66 -7.08 -9.30
CA ILE A 143 -8.66 -7.08 -8.21
C ILE A 143 -9.75 -8.10 -8.49
N LYS A 144 -10.28 -8.15 -9.71
CA LYS A 144 -11.30 -9.15 -10.09
C LYS A 144 -10.78 -10.58 -9.94
N ALA A 145 -9.56 -10.84 -10.37
CA ALA A 145 -8.92 -12.15 -10.21
C ALA A 145 -8.77 -12.53 -8.73
N MET A 146 -8.29 -11.59 -7.91
CA MET A 146 -8.11 -11.78 -6.46
C MET A 146 -9.43 -12.03 -5.73
N LEU A 147 -10.54 -11.44 -6.22
CA LEU A 147 -11.88 -11.56 -5.63
C LEU A 147 -12.73 -12.67 -6.28
N ASN A 148 -12.18 -13.43 -7.23
CA ASN A 148 -12.91 -14.43 -8.03
C ASN A 148 -14.14 -13.83 -8.76
N LEU A 149 -14.02 -12.62 -9.26
CA LEU A 149 -15.05 -11.95 -10.07
C LEU A 149 -14.74 -12.10 -11.56
N GLN A 150 -15.80 -12.18 -12.35
CA GLN A 150 -15.70 -12.21 -13.82
C GLN A 150 -15.62 -10.78 -14.41
#